data_ab62c90b818cc221747afa84f16debdd
#
_entry.id   ab62c90b818cc221747afa84f16debdd
#
_cell.length_a   1.000
_cell.length_b   1.000
_cell.length_c   1.000
_cell.angle_alpha   90.00
_cell.angle_beta   90.00
_cell.angle_gamma   90.00
#
_symmetry.space_group_name_H-M   'P 1'
#
loop_
_entity.id
_entity.type
_entity.pdbx_description
1 polymer ?
#
loop_
_entity_poly.entity_id
_entity_poly.type
_entity_poly.pdbx_seq_one_letter_code
_entity_poly.pdbx_strand_id
1 'polypeptide(L)'
;LSVVFDYDGNLWFATGGFRIYPQRQQQGVIGYIARSAIDAILNGEQTDLSKAVFVYELTPGEGAENGIAASKDGAVILTNQNCYLLRAEEGVDVVWRTPYESAGAKVSGEGDKTTGGGLAWGGGCSPTLTPNLVLFTDNQDPVNLLALDMKTGEVVASTPVLDDLPEGYQVAVENSAIVYDDGNGTVSTIVCNWFGAGNAGLADPN
;
A
#
# COMPACT_ATOMS: atom_id res chain seq x y z
N LEU A 1 2.57 -8.28 -7.65
CA LEU A 1 3.06 -9.12 -6.54
C LEU A 1 4.07 -8.34 -5.72
N SER A 2 3.84 -8.21 -4.44
CA SER A 2 4.80 -7.64 -3.48
C SER A 2 5.19 -8.71 -2.46
N VAL A 3 6.45 -8.68 -2.03
CA VAL A 3 6.97 -9.60 -1.02
C VAL A 3 7.89 -8.89 -0.04
N VAL A 4 7.88 -9.32 1.21
CA VAL A 4 8.78 -8.84 2.26
C VAL A 4 8.98 -9.92 3.32
N PHE A 5 10.16 -9.99 3.91
CA PHE A 5 10.37 -10.77 5.12
C PHE A 5 9.91 -9.99 6.34
N ASP A 6 9.16 -10.63 7.23
CA ASP A 6 8.89 -10.08 8.55
C ASP A 6 10.08 -10.29 9.51
N TYR A 7 9.95 -9.79 10.74
CA TYR A 7 11.00 -9.88 11.75
C TYR A 7 11.20 -11.30 12.29
N ASP A 8 10.24 -12.20 12.09
CA ASP A 8 10.32 -13.61 12.45
C ASP A 8 10.84 -14.48 11.30
N GLY A 9 11.05 -13.86 10.12
CA GLY A 9 11.59 -14.49 8.92
C GLY A 9 10.56 -15.19 8.04
N ASN A 10 9.27 -14.98 8.27
CA ASN A 10 8.24 -15.41 7.34
C ASN A 10 8.25 -14.51 6.09
N LEU A 11 8.01 -15.08 4.93
CA LEU A 11 7.92 -14.34 3.67
C LEU A 11 6.48 -13.98 3.36
N TRP A 12 6.12 -12.74 3.61
CA TRP A 12 4.80 -12.19 3.25
C TRP A 12 4.72 -11.90 1.76
N PHE A 13 3.54 -12.09 1.20
CA PHE A 13 3.21 -11.74 -0.18
C PHE A 13 1.79 -11.16 -0.27
N ALA A 14 1.58 -10.32 -1.25
CA ALA A 14 0.27 -9.80 -1.58
C ALA A 14 0.07 -9.83 -3.10
N THR A 15 -1.15 -10.11 -3.51
CA THR A 15 -1.58 -10.12 -4.90
C THR A 15 -2.71 -9.13 -5.14
N GLY A 16 -3.07 -8.93 -6.36
CA GLY A 16 -4.05 -7.98 -6.85
C GLY A 16 -3.46 -7.35 -8.09
N GLY A 17 -2.27 -6.84 -7.92
CA GLY A 17 -1.46 -6.26 -8.97
C GLY A 17 -1.99 -4.91 -9.43
N PHE A 18 -1.12 -4.24 -10.13
CA PHE A 18 -1.39 -2.94 -10.70
C PHE A 18 -2.43 -3.05 -11.84
N ARG A 19 -3.50 -2.29 -11.74
CA ARG A 19 -4.57 -2.24 -12.75
C ARG A 19 -4.72 -0.82 -13.27
N ILE A 20 -4.50 -0.66 -14.56
CA ILE A 20 -4.69 0.62 -15.25
C ILE A 20 -6.15 0.71 -15.73
N TYR A 21 -6.76 1.86 -15.54
CA TYR A 21 -8.09 2.14 -16.11
C TYR A 21 -8.14 1.72 -17.60
N PRO A 22 -9.22 1.10 -18.08
CA PRO A 22 -10.48 0.83 -17.39
C PRO A 22 -10.52 -0.51 -16.64
N GLN A 23 -9.40 -1.21 -16.49
CA GLN A 23 -9.34 -2.47 -15.77
C GLN A 23 -9.63 -2.26 -14.29
N ARG A 24 -10.64 -2.94 -13.79
CA ARG A 24 -10.97 -2.93 -12.35
C ARG A 24 -10.08 -3.86 -11.56
N GLN A 25 -9.82 -3.47 -10.32
CA GLN A 25 -9.13 -4.34 -9.38
C GLN A 25 -9.92 -5.63 -9.20
N GLN A 26 -9.20 -6.75 -9.18
CA GLN A 26 -9.77 -8.08 -8.90
C GLN A 26 -9.53 -8.42 -7.43
N GLN A 27 -10.24 -9.43 -6.96
CA GLN A 27 -9.99 -9.98 -5.63
C GLN A 27 -8.56 -10.50 -5.55
N GLY A 28 -7.80 -9.95 -4.61
CA GLY A 28 -6.46 -10.38 -4.29
C GLY A 28 -6.42 -11.30 -3.08
N VAL A 29 -5.22 -11.79 -2.77
CA VAL A 29 -4.92 -12.50 -1.53
C VAL A 29 -3.70 -11.89 -0.88
N ILE A 30 -3.67 -11.97 0.44
CA ILE A 30 -2.50 -11.68 1.26
C ILE A 30 -2.13 -12.97 1.96
N GLY A 31 -0.84 -13.25 2.10
CA GLY A 31 -0.42 -14.46 2.77
C GLY A 31 1.03 -14.43 3.17
N TYR A 32 1.47 -15.51 3.78
CA TYR A 32 2.87 -15.70 4.09
C TYR A 32 3.29 -17.16 3.89
N ILE A 33 4.59 -17.35 3.67
CA ILE A 33 5.28 -18.62 3.70
C ILE A 33 6.01 -18.69 5.03
N ALA A 34 5.76 -19.74 5.82
CA ALA A 34 6.37 -19.91 7.13
C ALA A 34 7.90 -20.03 7.01
N ARG A 35 8.60 -19.41 7.93
CA ARG A 35 10.06 -19.44 8.00
C ARG A 35 10.62 -20.86 7.97
N SER A 36 10.03 -21.79 8.72
CA SER A 36 10.48 -23.17 8.77
C SER A 36 10.52 -23.85 7.41
N ALA A 37 9.57 -23.54 6.52
CA ALA A 37 9.56 -24.08 5.16
C ALA A 37 10.65 -23.43 4.30
N ILE A 38 10.91 -22.14 4.49
CA ILE A 38 11.97 -21.42 3.77
C ILE A 38 13.32 -22.01 4.17
N ASP A 39 13.57 -22.19 5.48
CA ASP A 39 14.81 -22.77 5.99
C ASP A 39 15.02 -24.20 5.47
N ALA A 40 13.97 -25.04 5.46
CA ALA A 40 14.03 -26.39 4.90
C ALA A 40 14.40 -26.38 3.41
N ILE A 41 13.76 -25.53 2.61
CA ILE A 41 14.07 -25.38 1.18
C ILE A 41 15.51 -24.96 0.97
N LEU A 42 16.00 -23.98 1.72
CA LEU A 42 17.38 -23.50 1.64
C LEU A 42 18.40 -24.57 2.02
N ASN A 43 18.03 -25.51 2.92
CA ASN A 43 18.84 -26.65 3.28
C ASN A 43 18.73 -27.83 2.31
N GLY A 44 17.95 -27.72 1.24
CA GLY A 44 17.73 -28.77 0.24
C GLY A 44 16.76 -29.86 0.71
N GLU A 45 15.96 -29.60 1.73
CA GLU A 45 14.97 -30.52 2.25
C GLU A 45 13.67 -30.44 1.43
N GLN A 46 12.96 -31.57 1.34
CA GLN A 46 11.63 -31.58 0.76
C GLN A 46 10.61 -31.00 1.74
N THR A 47 9.82 -30.04 1.29
CA THR A 47 8.84 -29.34 2.11
C THR A 47 7.46 -29.37 1.45
N ASP A 48 6.45 -29.74 2.22
CA ASP A 48 5.05 -29.65 1.80
C ASP A 48 4.54 -28.20 1.95
N LEU A 49 4.63 -27.43 0.88
CA LEU A 49 4.20 -26.03 0.87
C LEU A 49 2.71 -25.86 1.17
N SER A 50 1.88 -26.89 0.96
CA SER A 50 0.44 -26.81 1.28
C SER A 50 0.17 -26.64 2.78
N LYS A 51 1.16 -26.95 3.62
CA LYS A 51 1.10 -26.80 5.08
C LYS A 51 1.86 -25.58 5.60
N ALA A 52 2.54 -24.89 4.73
CA ALA A 52 3.45 -23.81 5.09
C ALA A 52 3.09 -22.47 4.46
N VAL A 53 2.13 -22.47 3.53
CA VAL A 53 1.61 -21.26 2.89
C VAL A 53 0.22 -20.99 3.45
N PHE A 54 0.09 -19.83 4.07
CA PHE A 54 -1.15 -19.35 4.68
C PHE A 54 -1.67 -18.15 3.90
N VAL A 55 -2.96 -18.11 3.65
CA VAL A 55 -3.58 -17.04 2.85
C VAL A 55 -4.81 -16.46 3.54
N TYR A 56 -5.03 -15.19 3.29
CA TYR A 56 -6.24 -14.43 3.61
C TYR A 56 -6.80 -13.85 2.32
N GLU A 57 -8.02 -14.22 1.98
CA GLU A 57 -8.70 -13.71 0.80
C GLU A 57 -9.26 -12.32 1.07
N LEU A 58 -8.91 -11.36 0.23
CA LEU A 58 -9.47 -10.02 0.27
C LEU A 58 -10.92 -10.02 -0.23
N THR A 59 -11.63 -8.94 -0.03
CA THR A 59 -12.99 -8.79 -0.55
C THR A 59 -12.98 -8.67 -2.08
N PRO A 60 -14.09 -9.04 -2.77
CA PRO A 60 -14.17 -8.84 -4.21
C PRO A 60 -13.90 -7.39 -4.63
N GLY A 61 -13.01 -7.20 -5.59
CA GLY A 61 -12.57 -5.88 -6.05
C GLY A 61 -11.52 -5.22 -5.16
N GLU A 62 -11.00 -5.94 -4.18
CA GLU A 62 -9.91 -5.48 -3.33
C GLU A 62 -8.61 -6.21 -3.66
N GLY A 63 -7.51 -5.48 -3.72
CA GLY A 63 -6.19 -6.02 -3.99
C GLY A 63 -5.08 -5.05 -3.60
N ALA A 64 -3.91 -5.60 -3.29
CA ALA A 64 -2.73 -4.81 -3.02
C ALA A 64 -2.03 -4.45 -4.35
N GLU A 65 -1.73 -3.19 -4.53
CA GLU A 65 -1.09 -2.67 -5.74
C GLU A 65 0.39 -2.37 -5.53
N ASN A 66 0.77 -2.06 -4.29
CA ASN A 66 2.11 -1.62 -3.91
C ASN A 66 2.78 -2.55 -2.90
N GLY A 67 3.84 -2.07 -2.29
CA GLY A 67 4.67 -2.85 -1.38
C GLY A 67 4.03 -3.11 -0.03
N ILE A 68 4.58 -4.11 0.63
CA ILE A 68 4.30 -4.47 2.01
C ILE A 68 5.39 -3.85 2.87
N ALA A 69 5.02 -3.28 4.01
CA ALA A 69 5.98 -2.84 5.02
C ALA A 69 5.95 -3.78 6.22
N ALA A 70 7.12 -4.16 6.72
CA ALA A 70 7.22 -5.01 7.90
C ALA A 70 7.66 -4.22 9.11
N SER A 71 7.05 -4.52 10.24
CA SER A 71 7.41 -4.03 11.57
C SER A 71 7.55 -5.21 12.54
N LYS A 72 8.02 -4.93 13.76
CA LYS A 72 8.01 -5.93 14.84
C LYS A 72 6.58 -6.35 15.26
N ASP A 73 5.58 -5.56 14.90
CA ASP A 73 4.18 -5.80 15.25
C ASP A 73 3.44 -6.60 14.14
N GLY A 74 4.08 -6.84 12.99
CA GLY A 74 3.55 -7.59 11.87
C GLY A 74 3.80 -6.95 10.51
N ALA A 75 3.11 -7.44 9.50
CA ALA A 75 3.13 -6.91 8.14
C ALA A 75 2.01 -5.88 7.93
N VAL A 76 2.35 -4.70 7.43
CA VAL A 76 1.38 -3.64 7.09
C VAL A 76 1.19 -3.62 5.58
N ILE A 77 -0.05 -3.69 5.14
CA ILE A 77 -0.41 -3.78 3.73
C ILE A 77 -1.50 -2.77 3.42
N LEU A 78 -1.28 -2.00 2.38
CA LEU A 78 -2.27 -1.10 1.82
C LEU A 78 -2.89 -1.75 0.59
N THR A 79 -4.23 -1.87 0.60
CA THR A 79 -5.02 -2.24 -0.57
C THR A 79 -5.68 -1.01 -1.16
N ASN A 80 -6.44 -1.17 -2.24
CA ASN A 80 -7.25 -0.08 -2.79
C ASN A 80 -8.47 0.30 -1.92
N GLN A 81 -8.71 -0.37 -0.81
CA GLN A 81 -9.88 -0.13 0.06
C GLN A 81 -9.52 -0.03 1.55
N ASN A 82 -8.47 -0.69 1.98
CA ASN A 82 -8.14 -0.82 3.40
C ASN A 82 -6.63 -0.78 3.65
N CYS A 83 -6.27 -0.38 4.85
CA CYS A 83 -4.95 -0.63 5.42
C CYS A 83 -5.07 -1.73 6.48
N TYR A 84 -4.14 -2.67 6.47
CA TYR A 84 -4.13 -3.83 7.37
C TYR A 84 -2.84 -3.89 8.17
N LEU A 85 -2.94 -4.32 9.43
CA LEU A 85 -1.84 -4.95 10.16
C LEU A 85 -2.16 -6.42 10.33
N LEU A 86 -1.24 -7.27 9.90
CA LEU A 86 -1.40 -8.72 9.87
C LEU A 86 -0.25 -9.38 10.63
N ARG A 87 -0.53 -10.52 11.26
CA ARG A 87 0.46 -11.37 11.91
C ARG A 87 0.44 -12.78 11.35
N ALA A 88 1.61 -13.40 11.35
CA ALA A 88 1.77 -14.83 11.09
C ALA A 88 1.59 -15.60 12.40
N GLU A 89 0.45 -16.22 12.55
CA GLU A 89 0.09 -17.09 13.68
C GLU A 89 -0.11 -18.53 13.18
N GLU A 90 -1.14 -19.24 13.61
CA GLU A 90 -1.57 -20.51 13.00
C GLU A 90 -2.28 -20.33 11.64
N GLY A 91 -2.21 -19.12 11.09
CA GLY A 91 -2.79 -18.61 9.86
C GLY A 91 -2.47 -17.14 9.73
N VAL A 92 -3.14 -16.45 8.82
CA VAL A 92 -3.06 -14.98 8.73
C VAL A 92 -4.04 -14.38 9.74
N ASP A 93 -3.51 -13.81 10.82
CA ASP A 93 -4.29 -13.06 11.80
C ASP A 93 -4.40 -11.59 11.42
N VAL A 94 -5.63 -11.07 11.40
CA VAL A 94 -5.91 -9.65 11.11
C VAL A 94 -5.98 -8.90 12.44
N VAL A 95 -4.89 -8.25 12.83
CA VAL A 95 -4.82 -7.47 14.07
C VAL A 95 -5.78 -6.29 14.02
N TRP A 96 -5.73 -5.54 12.90
CA TRP A 96 -6.70 -4.51 12.58
C TRP A 96 -6.83 -4.32 11.06
N ARG A 97 -7.97 -3.80 10.66
CA ARG A 97 -8.30 -3.37 9.30
C ARG A 97 -8.97 -2.01 9.35
N THR A 98 -8.39 -1.03 8.70
CA THR A 98 -8.92 0.32 8.64
C THR A 98 -9.31 0.66 7.21
N PRO A 99 -10.59 0.88 6.94
CA PRO A 99 -11.06 1.33 5.65
C PRO A 99 -10.64 2.77 5.40
N TYR A 100 -10.37 3.09 4.14
CA TYR A 100 -10.17 4.45 3.68
C TYR A 100 -10.81 4.63 2.30
N GLU A 101 -11.13 5.85 1.96
CA GLU A 101 -11.64 6.18 0.65
C GLU A 101 -10.51 6.64 -0.27
N SER A 102 -10.58 6.23 -1.54
CA SER A 102 -9.70 6.71 -2.59
C SER A 102 -10.54 7.12 -3.78
N ALA A 103 -10.08 8.10 -4.53
CA ALA A 103 -10.78 8.53 -5.75
C ALA A 103 -10.69 7.50 -6.89
N GLY A 104 -9.92 6.44 -6.69
CA GLY A 104 -9.69 5.41 -7.69
C GLY A 104 -8.67 5.83 -8.75
N ALA A 105 -8.37 4.93 -9.67
CA ALA A 105 -7.47 5.21 -10.78
C ALA A 105 -8.02 6.38 -11.61
N LYS A 106 -7.17 7.36 -11.82
CA LYS A 106 -7.52 8.60 -12.47
C LYS A 106 -6.72 8.73 -13.76
N VAL A 107 -7.40 8.71 -14.88
CA VAL A 107 -6.82 8.85 -16.22
C VAL A 107 -7.28 10.17 -16.79
N SER A 108 -6.44 10.94 -17.38
CA SER A 108 -6.85 12.11 -18.14
C SER A 108 -7.20 11.68 -19.57
N GLY A 109 -8.35 12.10 -20.06
CA GLY A 109 -8.78 11.79 -21.41
C GLY A 109 -10.11 12.41 -21.75
N GLU A 110 -10.40 12.57 -23.03
CA GLU A 110 -11.68 13.08 -23.47
C GLU A 110 -12.77 12.00 -23.32
N GLY A 111 -13.84 12.34 -22.62
CA GLY A 111 -14.95 11.44 -22.39
C GLY A 111 -14.83 10.57 -21.15
N ASP A 112 -13.66 10.38 -20.63
CA ASP A 112 -13.41 9.65 -19.40
C ASP A 112 -12.32 10.33 -18.58
N LYS A 113 -12.66 11.46 -18.13
CA LYS A 113 -11.72 12.36 -17.48
C LYS A 113 -11.57 11.98 -16.04
N THR A 114 -10.36 11.78 -15.70
CA THR A 114 -10.03 11.62 -14.34
C THR A 114 -9.40 12.88 -13.84
N THR A 115 -9.64 13.15 -12.63
CA THR A 115 -8.97 14.18 -11.88
C THR A 115 -7.95 13.51 -10.98
N GLY A 116 -6.79 14.12 -10.83
CA GLY A 116 -5.78 13.61 -9.93
C GLY A 116 -4.91 12.46 -10.45
N GLY A 117 -5.02 12.05 -11.66
CA GLY A 117 -4.05 11.33 -12.48
C GLY A 117 -3.14 10.27 -11.89
N GLY A 118 -3.55 9.59 -10.84
CA GLY A 118 -2.84 8.43 -10.33
C GLY A 118 -3.11 7.20 -11.19
N LEU A 119 -2.18 6.26 -11.21
CA LEU A 119 -2.34 4.99 -11.89
C LEU A 119 -3.03 3.95 -11.02
N ALA A 120 -2.84 4.05 -9.71
CA ALA A 120 -3.39 3.13 -8.72
C ALA A 120 -4.87 3.36 -8.45
N TRP A 121 -5.59 2.31 -8.11
CA TRP A 121 -6.98 2.37 -7.68
C TRP A 121 -7.13 2.79 -6.21
N GLY A 122 -6.05 2.78 -5.45
CA GLY A 122 -5.98 3.12 -4.03
C GLY A 122 -5.04 4.27 -3.75
N GLY A 123 -4.39 4.21 -2.61
CA GLY A 123 -3.48 5.25 -2.13
C GLY A 123 -2.21 5.45 -2.94
N GLY A 124 -1.93 4.58 -3.91
CA GLY A 124 -0.80 4.72 -4.84
C GLY A 124 0.58 4.47 -4.24
N CYS A 125 0.67 4.16 -2.96
CA CYS A 125 1.95 4.05 -2.26
C CYS A 125 2.04 2.78 -1.42
N SER A 126 3.26 2.37 -1.09
CA SER A 126 3.48 1.43 0.02
C SER A 126 3.38 2.19 1.35
N PRO A 127 2.86 1.59 2.40
CA PRO A 127 2.84 2.25 3.71
C PRO A 127 4.25 2.51 4.22
N THR A 128 4.42 3.65 4.88
CA THR A 128 5.66 4.02 5.57
C THR A 128 5.43 3.93 7.07
N LEU A 129 6.36 3.30 7.78
CA LEU A 129 6.20 3.00 9.19
C LEU A 129 7.15 3.82 10.07
N THR A 130 6.63 4.28 11.20
CA THR A 130 7.43 4.69 12.35
C THR A 130 7.15 3.72 13.51
N PRO A 131 7.82 3.83 14.65
CA PRO A 131 7.52 2.99 15.81
C PRO A 131 6.05 3.04 16.27
N ASN A 132 5.34 4.14 16.00
CA ASN A 132 3.99 4.38 16.50
C ASN A 132 2.95 4.64 15.40
N LEU A 133 3.36 4.92 14.18
CA LEU A 133 2.45 5.34 13.10
C LEU A 133 2.64 4.52 11.83
N VAL A 134 1.52 4.35 11.13
CA VAL A 134 1.47 3.94 9.73
C VAL A 134 1.04 5.14 8.90
N LEU A 135 1.83 5.50 7.90
CA LEU A 135 1.58 6.67 7.04
C LEU A 135 1.39 6.24 5.59
N PHE A 136 0.37 6.79 4.95
CA PHE A 136 0.12 6.61 3.52
C PHE A 136 -0.79 7.75 3.00
N THR A 137 -0.90 7.88 1.69
CA THR A 137 -1.81 8.83 1.05
C THR A 137 -3.06 8.12 0.56
N ASP A 138 -4.18 8.84 0.49
CA ASP A 138 -5.48 8.29 0.06
C ASP A 138 -5.78 8.51 -1.43
N ASN A 139 -5.00 9.35 -2.10
CA ASN A 139 -5.26 9.77 -3.49
C ASN A 139 -6.69 10.30 -3.74
N GLN A 140 -7.29 10.92 -2.73
CA GLN A 140 -8.52 11.71 -2.88
C GLN A 140 -8.23 13.03 -3.63
N ASP A 141 -9.23 13.84 -3.76
CA ASP A 141 -9.12 15.21 -4.27
C ASP A 141 -9.77 16.17 -3.26
N PRO A 142 -9.00 16.91 -2.45
CA PRO A 142 -7.53 16.88 -2.36
C PRO A 142 -6.96 15.57 -1.80
N VAL A 143 -5.70 15.29 -2.13
CA VAL A 143 -4.96 14.16 -1.57
C VAL A 143 -4.67 14.43 -0.10
N ASN A 144 -4.95 13.46 0.77
CA ASN A 144 -4.61 13.53 2.18
C ASN A 144 -3.47 12.54 2.51
N LEU A 145 -2.59 12.98 3.38
CA LEU A 145 -1.70 12.11 4.13
C LEU A 145 -2.45 11.63 5.37
N LEU A 146 -2.61 10.32 5.47
CA LEU A 146 -3.21 9.65 6.62
C LEU A 146 -2.13 9.13 7.55
N ALA A 147 -2.33 9.31 8.84
CA ALA A 147 -1.54 8.69 9.90
C ALA A 147 -2.45 7.83 10.77
N LEU A 148 -2.14 6.54 10.85
CA LEU A 148 -2.84 5.59 11.70
C LEU A 148 -1.96 5.23 12.89
N ASP A 149 -2.57 5.04 14.06
CA ASP A 149 -1.88 4.43 15.20
C ASP A 149 -1.47 2.99 14.86
N MET A 150 -0.21 2.65 15.05
CA MET A 150 0.33 1.34 14.69
C MET A 150 -0.35 0.19 15.42
N LYS A 151 -0.80 0.40 16.65
CA LYS A 151 -1.37 -0.67 17.49
C LYS A 151 -2.85 -0.88 17.26
N THR A 152 -3.59 0.21 17.06
CA THR A 152 -5.07 0.18 16.99
C THR A 152 -5.61 0.28 15.58
N GLY A 153 -4.82 0.80 14.64
CA GLY A 153 -5.25 1.14 13.29
C GLY A 153 -6.17 2.37 13.23
N GLU A 154 -6.41 3.06 14.34
CA GLU A 154 -7.22 4.27 14.34
C GLU A 154 -6.53 5.39 13.57
N VAL A 155 -7.30 6.12 12.75
CA VAL A 155 -6.80 7.32 12.07
C VAL A 155 -6.59 8.42 13.10
N VAL A 156 -5.33 8.75 13.38
CA VAL A 156 -4.97 9.80 14.35
C VAL A 156 -4.76 11.16 13.71
N ALA A 157 -4.48 11.18 12.41
CA ALA A 157 -4.42 12.41 11.62
C ALA A 157 -4.77 12.15 10.16
N SER A 158 -5.38 13.15 9.55
CA SER A 158 -5.61 13.26 8.11
C SER A 158 -5.35 14.71 7.71
N THR A 159 -4.42 14.92 6.81
CA THR A 159 -3.98 16.27 6.44
C THR A 159 -3.90 16.39 4.93
N PRO A 160 -4.57 17.36 4.31
CA PRO A 160 -4.38 17.66 2.90
C PRO A 160 -2.91 17.95 2.60
N VAL A 161 -2.42 17.43 1.50
CA VAL A 161 -1.06 17.64 1.02
C VAL A 161 -1.08 18.09 -0.42
N LEU A 162 -0.11 18.92 -0.81
CA LEU A 162 0.00 19.46 -2.16
C LEU A 162 -1.24 20.28 -2.59
N ASP A 163 -1.92 20.88 -1.62
CA ASP A 163 -3.13 21.69 -1.82
C ASP A 163 -2.84 23.17 -2.12
N ASP A 164 -1.58 23.59 -2.04
CA ASP A 164 -1.08 24.94 -2.32
C ASP A 164 -0.54 25.10 -3.75
N LEU A 165 -0.80 24.14 -4.62
CA LEU A 165 -0.34 24.21 -6.02
C LEU A 165 -1.11 25.25 -6.82
N PRO A 166 -0.48 25.86 -7.83
CA PRO A 166 -1.16 26.82 -8.71
C PRO A 166 -2.39 26.21 -9.40
N GLU A 167 -3.37 27.06 -9.71
CA GLU A 167 -4.58 26.66 -10.44
C GLU A 167 -4.23 25.89 -11.73
N GLY A 168 -4.91 24.78 -11.96
CA GLY A 168 -4.71 23.90 -13.11
C GLY A 168 -3.69 22.78 -12.90
N TYR A 169 -2.96 22.79 -11.77
CA TYR A 169 -2.14 21.64 -11.40
C TYR A 169 -3.04 20.53 -10.81
N GLN A 170 -2.66 19.31 -11.09
CA GLN A 170 -3.32 18.11 -10.54
C GLN A 170 -2.35 17.33 -9.67
N VAL A 171 -2.89 16.54 -8.76
CA VAL A 171 -2.11 15.80 -7.78
C VAL A 171 -2.41 14.31 -7.91
N ALA A 172 -1.35 13.52 -7.89
CA ALA A 172 -1.40 12.09 -7.65
C ALA A 172 -0.16 11.67 -6.89
N VAL A 173 -0.29 10.78 -5.95
CA VAL A 173 0.82 10.22 -5.21
C VAL A 173 0.94 8.73 -5.57
N GLU A 174 2.10 8.35 -6.08
CA GLU A 174 2.45 6.96 -6.46
C GLU A 174 3.73 6.48 -5.75
N ASN A 175 4.26 7.31 -4.87
CA ASN A 175 5.47 7.01 -4.12
C ASN A 175 5.19 7.00 -2.63
N SER A 176 5.88 6.12 -1.92
CA SER A 176 5.82 6.10 -0.46
C SER A 176 6.36 7.41 0.12
N ALA A 177 5.72 7.88 1.17
CA ALA A 177 6.19 9.05 1.89
C ALA A 177 7.57 8.78 2.51
N ILE A 178 8.45 9.78 2.47
CA ILE A 178 9.69 9.76 3.22
C ILE A 178 9.39 10.32 4.61
N VAL A 179 9.82 9.60 5.64
CA VAL A 179 9.55 9.98 7.03
C VAL A 179 10.86 10.13 7.79
N TYR A 180 10.95 11.19 8.57
CA TYR A 180 11.97 11.40 9.56
C TYR A 180 11.33 11.60 10.93
N ASP A 181 11.62 10.70 11.86
CA ASP A 181 11.24 10.78 13.27
C ASP A 181 12.47 11.26 14.06
N ASP A 182 12.36 12.40 14.73
CA ASP A 182 13.45 12.99 15.51
C ASP A 182 13.67 12.30 16.88
N GLY A 183 12.80 11.33 17.21
CA GLY A 183 12.82 10.62 18.49
C GLY A 183 12.32 11.45 19.67
N ASN A 184 11.93 12.71 19.46
CA ASN A 184 11.42 13.62 20.48
C ASN A 184 9.93 13.94 20.32
N GLY A 185 9.23 13.18 19.45
CA GLY A 185 7.81 13.30 19.21
C GLY A 185 7.47 14.13 17.97
N THR A 186 8.46 14.55 17.19
CA THR A 186 8.22 15.21 15.89
C THR A 186 8.45 14.22 14.75
N VAL A 187 7.45 14.05 13.92
CA VAL A 187 7.54 13.26 12.69
C VAL A 187 7.39 14.20 11.50
N SER A 188 8.44 14.30 10.70
CA SER A 188 8.44 15.07 9.46
C SER A 188 8.21 14.14 8.28
N THR A 189 7.33 14.53 7.36
CA THR A 189 6.97 13.70 6.22
C THR A 189 7.12 14.49 4.93
N ILE A 190 7.71 13.86 3.92
CA ILE A 190 7.82 14.41 2.56
C ILE A 190 6.96 13.55 1.64
N VAL A 191 6.03 14.19 0.96
CA VAL A 191 5.17 13.61 -0.07
C VAL A 191 5.51 14.27 -1.40
N CYS A 192 5.57 13.50 -2.48
CA CYS A 192 5.86 14.08 -3.79
C CYS A 192 4.67 13.90 -4.74
N ASN A 193 4.42 14.93 -5.56
CA ASN A 193 3.45 14.86 -6.64
C ASN A 193 4.04 14.07 -7.82
N TRP A 194 3.38 13.00 -8.19
CA TRP A 194 3.75 12.15 -9.32
C TRP A 194 2.89 12.42 -10.56
N PHE A 195 1.87 13.27 -10.47
CA PHE A 195 0.93 13.52 -11.57
C PHE A 195 1.66 13.84 -12.88
N GLY A 196 1.32 13.11 -13.93
CA GLY A 196 1.93 13.28 -15.25
C GLY A 196 3.31 12.68 -15.42
N ALA A 197 4.00 12.27 -14.36
CA ALA A 197 5.36 11.72 -14.47
C ALA A 197 5.40 10.41 -15.29
N GLY A 198 4.39 9.55 -15.14
CA GLY A 198 4.27 8.31 -15.92
C GLY A 198 3.92 8.52 -17.38
N ASN A 199 3.39 9.67 -17.72
CA ASN A 199 3.02 10.04 -19.09
C ASN A 199 4.16 10.72 -19.85
N ALA A 200 5.26 11.04 -19.18
CA ALA A 200 6.40 11.72 -19.83
C ALA A 200 7.01 10.93 -20.99
N GLY A 201 6.82 9.61 -21.03
CA GLY A 201 7.22 8.74 -22.14
C GLY A 201 6.09 8.43 -23.14
N LEU A 202 4.85 8.85 -22.82
CA LEU A 202 3.65 8.69 -23.65
C LEU A 202 3.18 10.03 -24.24
N ALA A 203 3.88 11.12 -23.92
CA ALA A 203 3.62 12.40 -24.55
C ALA A 203 3.83 12.22 -26.06
N ASP A 204 2.78 12.55 -26.82
CA ASP A 204 2.77 12.57 -28.27
C ASP A 204 4.04 13.30 -28.77
N PRO A 205 4.87 12.68 -29.61
CA PRO A 205 6.08 13.30 -30.13
C PRO A 205 5.81 14.40 -31.16
N ASN A 206 4.59 14.94 -31.25
CA ASN A 206 4.26 16.07 -32.15
C ASN A 206 4.31 17.39 -31.43
#